data_91e28e0539b2f14dc2efca738a9d5e8b
#
_entry.id   91e28e0539b2f14dc2efca738a9d5e8b
#
_cell.length_a   1.000
_cell.length_b   1.000
_cell.length_c   1.000
_cell.angle_alpha   90.00
_cell.angle_beta   90.00
_cell.angle_gamma   90.00
#
_symmetry.space_group_name_H-M   'P 1'
#
loop_
_entity.id
_entity.type
_entity.pdbx_description
1 polymer ?
#
loop_
_entity_poly.entity_id
_entity_poly.type
_entity_poly.pdbx_seq_one_letter_code
_entity_poly.pdbx_strand_id
1 'polypeptide(L)'
;MINTDFYLVELLVRNHPGVMSHITGLFTRRAFNLEGIFCTQIGDGSTSKMFLLVKNDFTLEQIIKQLEKLYDVLQVSLHQDYDYSIFQNLDKVLKIK
;
A
#
# COMPACT_ATOMS: atom_id res chain seq x y z
N MET A 1 -18.59 1.59 -0.38
CA MET A 1 -18.54 2.69 -1.34
C MET A 1 -17.34 2.50 -2.26
N ILE A 2 -17.52 2.65 -3.57
CA ILE A 2 -16.45 2.56 -4.54
C ILE A 2 -15.93 3.97 -4.82
N ASN A 3 -14.61 4.16 -4.69
CA ASN A 3 -13.97 5.42 -5.04
C ASN A 3 -13.11 5.17 -6.28
N THR A 4 -13.56 5.68 -7.43
CA THR A 4 -12.87 5.44 -8.69
C THR A 4 -11.62 6.30 -8.88
N ASP A 5 -11.44 7.33 -8.04
CA ASP A 5 -10.26 8.21 -8.13
C ASP A 5 -9.04 7.60 -7.45
N PHE A 6 -9.23 6.68 -6.52
CA PHE A 6 -8.15 6.08 -5.76
C PHE A 6 -8.27 4.56 -5.76
N TYR A 7 -7.17 3.90 -6.00
CA TYR A 7 -7.06 2.45 -5.91
C TYR A 7 -6.30 2.11 -4.64
N LEU A 8 -6.55 0.92 -4.12
CA LEU A 8 -5.85 0.40 -2.95
C LEU A 8 -4.95 -0.74 -3.41
N VAL A 9 -3.65 -0.58 -3.20
CA VAL A 9 -2.66 -1.62 -3.50
C VAL A 9 -2.34 -2.32 -2.19
N GLU A 10 -2.58 -3.62 -2.16
CA GLU A 10 -2.28 -4.45 -1.01
C GLU A 10 -1.03 -5.27 -1.31
N LEU A 11 -0.02 -5.15 -0.45
CA LEU A 11 1.22 -5.89 -0.59
C LEU A 11 1.41 -6.82 0.59
N LEU A 12 1.86 -8.03 0.29
CA LEU A 12 2.43 -8.91 1.30
C LEU A 12 3.94 -8.86 1.12
N VAL A 13 4.66 -8.45 2.14
CA VAL A 13 6.11 -8.23 2.04
C VAL A 13 6.85 -8.92 3.18
N ARG A 14 8.14 -9.17 2.97
CA ARG A 14 9.03 -9.64 4.03
C ARG A 14 9.20 -8.53 5.06
N ASN A 15 9.11 -8.86 6.34
CA ASN A 15 9.22 -7.87 7.40
C ASN A 15 10.68 -7.76 7.83
N HIS A 16 11.37 -6.74 7.36
CA HIS A 16 12.74 -6.45 7.79
C HIS A 16 13.01 -4.96 7.70
N PRO A 17 14.09 -4.49 8.36
CA PRO A 17 14.42 -3.07 8.30
C PRO A 17 14.61 -2.60 6.86
N GLY A 18 14.05 -1.44 6.55
CA GLY A 18 14.21 -0.84 5.23
C GLY A 18 13.20 -1.27 4.18
N VAL A 19 12.35 -2.27 4.44
CA VAL A 19 11.38 -2.70 3.43
C VAL A 19 10.43 -1.57 3.05
N MET A 20 9.96 -0.81 4.04
CA MET A 20 9.05 0.30 3.78
C MET A 20 9.71 1.38 2.94
N SER A 21 10.96 1.74 3.26
CA SER A 21 11.71 2.72 2.48
C SER A 21 11.93 2.25 1.04
N HIS A 22 12.18 0.97 0.86
CA HIS A 22 12.40 0.39 -0.45
C HIS A 22 11.13 0.52 -1.30
N ILE A 23 9.99 0.15 -0.71
CA ILE A 23 8.70 0.21 -1.40
C ILE A 23 8.32 1.66 -1.71
N THR A 24 8.35 2.54 -0.70
CA THR A 24 7.96 3.94 -0.92
C THR A 24 8.92 4.66 -1.87
N GLY A 25 10.20 4.27 -1.83
CA GLY A 25 11.19 4.84 -2.75
C GLY A 25 10.88 4.58 -4.21
N LEU A 26 10.28 3.42 -4.52
CA LEU A 26 9.88 3.13 -5.89
C LEU A 26 8.85 4.14 -6.38
N PHE A 27 7.86 4.48 -5.56
CA PHE A 27 6.87 5.49 -5.92
C PHE A 27 7.49 6.87 -6.05
N THR A 28 8.40 7.20 -5.14
CA THR A 28 9.10 8.51 -5.18
C THR A 28 9.89 8.68 -6.47
N ARG A 29 10.63 7.67 -6.87
CA ARG A 29 11.44 7.74 -8.10
C ARG A 29 10.59 7.89 -9.35
N ARG A 30 9.33 7.47 -9.29
CA ARG A 30 8.39 7.61 -10.39
C ARG A 30 7.53 8.85 -10.27
N ALA A 31 7.80 9.71 -9.26
CA ALA A 31 6.99 10.88 -8.97
C ALA A 31 5.52 10.54 -8.78
N PHE A 32 5.25 9.36 -8.21
CA PHE A 32 3.90 8.87 -7.97
C PHE A 32 3.59 9.02 -6.49
N ASN A 33 2.61 9.84 -6.16
CA ASN A 33 2.31 10.15 -4.76
C ASN A 33 1.52 9.03 -4.09
N LEU A 34 1.86 8.78 -2.82
CA LEU A 34 1.08 7.88 -1.97
C LEU A 34 0.14 8.73 -1.12
N GLU A 35 -1.16 8.56 -1.34
CA GLU A 35 -2.18 9.33 -0.62
C GLU A 35 -2.46 8.76 0.76
N GLY A 36 -2.16 7.50 0.98
CA GLY A 36 -2.30 6.87 2.27
C GLY A 36 -1.42 5.65 2.36
N ILE A 37 -0.91 5.38 3.55
CA ILE A 37 -0.07 4.22 3.81
C ILE A 37 -0.49 3.60 5.13
N PHE A 38 -0.71 2.30 5.12
CA PHE A 38 -0.93 1.53 6.33
C PHE A 38 -0.06 0.28 6.25
N CYS A 39 0.75 0.04 7.26
CA CYS A 39 1.64 -1.12 7.28
C CYS A 39 1.63 -1.76 8.66
N THR A 40 1.46 -3.06 8.70
CA THR A 40 1.46 -3.80 9.96
C THR A 40 2.04 -5.19 9.75
N GLN A 41 2.77 -5.68 10.76
CA GLN A 41 3.21 -7.07 10.73
C GLN A 41 2.02 -8.00 10.92
N ILE A 42 2.12 -9.21 10.37
CA ILE A 42 1.07 -10.22 10.47
C ILE A 42 1.70 -11.56 10.84
N GLY A 43 0.82 -12.48 11.32
CA GLY A 43 1.26 -13.83 11.66
C GLY A 43 2.34 -13.82 12.73
N ASP A 44 3.43 -14.51 12.47
CA ASP A 44 4.56 -14.63 13.40
C ASP A 44 5.52 -13.43 13.35
N GLY A 45 5.19 -12.43 12.55
CA GLY A 45 6.02 -11.24 12.39
C GLY A 45 7.04 -11.31 11.29
N SER A 46 7.14 -12.45 10.58
CA SER A 46 8.09 -12.59 9.47
C SER A 46 7.65 -11.87 8.21
N THR A 47 6.37 -11.53 8.13
CA THR A 47 5.80 -10.80 7.00
C THR A 47 5.01 -9.60 7.50
N SER A 48 4.82 -8.63 6.60
CA SER A 48 3.99 -7.47 6.86
C SER A 48 3.02 -7.28 5.71
N LYS A 49 1.90 -6.66 6.01
CA LYS A 49 0.94 -6.27 5.00
C LYS A 49 0.95 -4.76 4.87
N MET A 50 1.07 -4.27 3.65
CA MET A 50 1.05 -2.85 3.35
C MET A 50 -0.16 -2.53 2.50
N PHE A 51 -0.86 -1.46 2.86
CA PHE A 51 -1.98 -0.94 2.09
C PHE A 51 -1.58 0.45 1.62
N LEU A 52 -1.52 0.64 0.31
CA LEU A 52 -1.10 1.89 -0.30
C LEU A 52 -2.27 2.48 -1.07
N LEU A 53 -2.69 3.68 -0.66
CA LEU A 53 -3.76 4.39 -1.34
C LEU A 53 -3.12 5.27 -2.41
N VAL A 54 -3.47 5.03 -3.67
CA VAL A 54 -2.84 5.69 -4.82
C VAL A 54 -3.91 6.19 -5.77
N LYS A 55 -3.57 7.22 -6.54
CA LYS A 55 -4.48 7.71 -7.57
C LYS A 55 -4.58 6.70 -8.71
N ASN A 56 -5.75 6.68 -9.35
CA ASN A 56 -5.96 5.92 -10.56
C ASN A 56 -5.24 6.65 -11.70
N ASP A 57 -4.05 6.17 -12.03
CA ASP A 57 -3.18 6.80 -13.03
C ASP A 57 -2.76 5.73 -14.03
N PHE A 58 -2.64 6.12 -15.29
CA PHE A 58 -2.30 5.14 -16.33
C PHE A 58 -0.91 4.51 -16.13
N THR A 59 -0.02 5.14 -15.35
CA THR A 59 1.29 4.57 -15.06
C THR A 59 1.26 3.57 -13.90
N LEU A 60 0.13 3.43 -13.21
CA LEU A 60 0.03 2.56 -12.04
C LEU A 60 0.34 1.11 -12.39
N GLU A 61 -0.09 0.65 -13.55
CA GLU A 61 0.14 -0.73 -13.97
C GLU A 61 1.64 -1.04 -14.04
N GLN A 62 2.46 -0.10 -14.53
CA GLN A 62 3.90 -0.29 -14.58
C GLN A 62 4.51 -0.36 -13.20
N ILE A 63 4.01 0.48 -12.28
CA ILE A 63 4.48 0.45 -10.90
C ILE A 63 4.18 -0.89 -10.26
N ILE A 64 2.98 -1.42 -10.48
CA ILE A 64 2.61 -2.73 -9.94
C ILE A 64 3.53 -3.82 -10.48
N LYS A 65 3.85 -3.79 -11.77
CA LYS A 65 4.77 -4.76 -12.36
C LYS A 65 6.16 -4.68 -11.72
N GLN A 66 6.61 -3.46 -11.39
CA GLN A 66 7.90 -3.30 -10.74
C GLN A 66 7.87 -3.78 -9.30
N LEU A 67 6.76 -3.55 -8.59
CA LEU A 67 6.60 -4.07 -7.24
C LEU A 67 6.69 -5.60 -7.23
N GLU A 68 6.06 -6.23 -8.20
CA GLU A 68 6.07 -7.70 -8.29
C GLU A 68 7.47 -8.27 -8.49
N LYS A 69 8.40 -7.47 -9.01
CA LYS A 69 9.79 -7.90 -9.24
C LYS A 69 10.70 -7.73 -8.04
N LEU A 70 10.25 -6.99 -7.02
CA LEU A 70 11.08 -6.76 -5.84
C LEU A 70 11.17 -8.02 -4.99
N TYR A 71 12.38 -8.33 -4.54
CA TYR A 71 12.61 -9.54 -3.72
C TYR A 71 11.73 -9.57 -2.48
N ASP A 72 11.53 -8.40 -1.86
CA ASP A 72 10.79 -8.32 -0.60
C ASP A 72 9.29 -8.40 -0.78
N VAL A 73 8.78 -8.29 -2.01
CA VAL A 73 7.35 -8.33 -2.29
C VAL A 73 6.95 -9.75 -2.63
N LEU A 74 6.08 -10.33 -1.79
CA LEU A 74 5.64 -11.71 -1.96
C LEU A 74 4.35 -11.80 -2.75
N GLN A 75 3.49 -10.79 -2.63
CA GLN A 75 2.20 -10.78 -3.31
C GLN A 75 1.72 -9.35 -3.48
N VAL A 76 1.08 -9.07 -4.61
CA VAL A 76 0.48 -7.76 -4.92
C VAL A 76 -0.97 -7.99 -5.32
N SER A 77 -1.88 -7.22 -4.73
CA SER A 77 -3.30 -7.23 -5.08
C SER A 77 -3.79 -5.80 -5.27
N LEU A 78 -4.58 -5.57 -6.30
CA LEU A 78 -5.14 -4.24 -6.57
C LEU A 78 -6.64 -4.28 -6.29
N HIS A 79 -7.10 -3.36 -5.45
CA HIS A 79 -8.49 -3.27 -5.05
C HIS A 79 -9.09 -1.95 -5.53
N GLN A 80 -10.24 -2.03 -6.17
CA GLN A 80 -11.02 -0.86 -6.56
C GLN A 80 -12.22 -0.67 -5.63
N ASP A 81 -12.73 -1.75 -5.07
CA ASP A 81 -13.88 -1.74 -4.16
C ASP A 81 -13.39 -2.04 -2.75
N TYR A 82 -13.35 -1.01 -1.91
CA TYR A 82 -12.88 -1.11 -0.54
C TYR A 82 -13.53 -0.01 0.30
N ASP A 83 -13.46 -0.13 1.61
CA ASP A 83 -14.04 0.87 2.50
C ASP A 83 -13.08 2.05 2.66
N TYR A 84 -13.31 3.10 1.87
CA TYR A 84 -12.47 4.29 1.86
C TYR A 84 -12.55 5.07 3.18
N SER A 85 -13.64 4.92 3.93
CA SER A 85 -13.87 5.73 5.12
C SER A 85 -12.82 5.51 6.21
N ILE A 86 -12.16 4.35 6.22
CA ILE A 86 -11.13 4.07 7.21
C ILE A 86 -9.96 5.06 7.10
N PHE A 87 -9.65 5.50 5.89
CA PHE A 87 -8.56 6.47 5.68
C PHE A 87 -8.95 7.87 6.14
N GLN A 88 -10.24 8.17 6.20
CA GLN A 88 -10.73 9.47 6.63
C GLN A 88 -10.93 9.55 8.15
N ASN A 89 -11.16 8.42 8.79
CA ASN A 89 -11.55 8.37 10.19
C ASN A 89 -10.64 7.47 11.02
N LEU A 90 -9.36 7.42 10.66
CA LEU A 90 -8.43 6.48 11.28
C LEU A 90 -8.28 6.74 12.78
N ASP A 91 -8.28 8.01 13.19
CA ASP A 91 -8.21 8.38 14.61
C ASP A 91 -9.38 7.81 15.40
N LYS A 92 -10.58 7.79 14.81
CA LYS A 92 -11.76 7.21 15.46
C LYS A 92 -11.67 5.70 15.55
N VAL A 93 -11.17 5.07 14.49
CA VAL A 93 -10.97 3.61 14.47
C VAL A 93 -9.96 3.20 15.53
N LEU A 94 -8.87 3.96 15.67
CA LEU A 94 -7.82 3.71 16.65
C LEU A 94 -8.21 4.16 18.05
N LYS A 95 -9.32 4.87 18.20
CA LYS A 95 -9.82 5.38 19.49
C LYS A 95 -8.80 6.26 20.20
N ILE A 96 -8.12 7.10 19.44
CA ILE A 96 -7.17 8.07 19.99
C ILE A 96 -7.94 9.18 20.68
N LYS A 97 -7.50 9.51 21.87
CA LYS A 97 -8.12 10.57 22.68
C LYS A 97 -7.39 11.88 22.53
#